data_2254a0ba863c07881fcb6a3612f103b9
#
_entry.id   2254a0ba863c07881fcb6a3612f103b9
#
_cell.length_a   1.000
_cell.length_b   1.000
_cell.length_c   1.000
_cell.angle_alpha   90.00
_cell.angle_beta   90.00
_cell.angle_gamma   90.00
#
_symmetry.space_group_name_H-M   'P 1'
#
loop_
_entity.id
_entity.type
_entity.pdbx_description
1 polymer ?
#
loop_
_entity_poly.entity_id
_entity_poly.type
_entity_poly.pdbx_seq_one_letter_code
_entity_poly.pdbx_strand_id
1 'polypeptide(L)'
;MVVPNILRSAVDRCRQVLGWASRWKTFGRVSADVEIRIVTGADSSHFRSLLGLLSSVQRYEPSAEVVVWDLGLSPSQRAELLEQFRAIQLKTFNFDLYPQYFDITQDSGEYAWKPVIIDLEVSSASRIVIWLDAGCRITSRLRWFRRYTKALGVYSPYSGGSLRDWTHPETLSNLNVPTEFFDRKMFCGGVVGVDPTSAQSVALIRQWSECAHSPACIAPPGSNRSNHRQDQSVLSCLLHQQGMGADGRFRDLRCNGLRVLLHQDID
;
A
#
# COMPACT_ATOMS: atom_id res chain seq x y z
N MET A 1 -13.97 -35.04 -9.85
CA MET A 1 -15.25 -34.42 -10.25
C MET A 1 -15.01 -32.92 -10.49
N VAL A 2 -15.07 -32.47 -11.75
CA VAL A 2 -14.88 -31.06 -12.13
C VAL A 2 -16.21 -30.35 -11.88
N VAL A 3 -16.24 -29.43 -10.93
CA VAL A 3 -17.42 -28.60 -10.66
C VAL A 3 -17.67 -27.70 -11.88
N PRO A 4 -18.86 -27.72 -12.49
CA PRO A 4 -19.18 -26.94 -13.68
C PRO A 4 -18.95 -25.42 -13.43
N ASN A 5 -18.41 -24.73 -14.43
CA ASN A 5 -18.10 -23.29 -14.37
C ASN A 5 -19.29 -22.40 -13.95
N ILE A 6 -20.51 -22.82 -14.24
CA ILE A 6 -21.76 -22.11 -13.87
C ILE A 6 -21.99 -22.11 -12.36
N LEU A 7 -21.71 -23.23 -11.68
CA LEU A 7 -21.83 -23.31 -10.22
C LEU A 7 -20.76 -22.48 -9.50
N ARG A 8 -19.53 -22.43 -10.02
CA ARG A 8 -18.48 -21.53 -9.50
C ARG A 8 -18.92 -20.06 -9.59
N SER A 9 -19.45 -19.62 -10.72
CA SER A 9 -19.89 -18.24 -10.93
C SER A 9 -21.08 -17.83 -10.04
N ALA A 10 -21.98 -18.78 -9.70
CA ALA A 10 -23.09 -18.53 -8.79
C ALA A 10 -22.64 -18.44 -7.33
N VAL A 11 -21.76 -19.35 -6.91
CA VAL A 11 -21.16 -19.33 -5.57
C VAL A 11 -20.33 -18.06 -5.36
N ASP A 12 -19.57 -17.62 -6.36
CA ASP A 12 -18.79 -16.38 -6.29
C ASP A 12 -19.69 -15.15 -6.22
N ARG A 13 -20.81 -15.11 -6.93
CA ARG A 13 -21.83 -14.05 -6.84
C ARG A 13 -22.49 -14.02 -5.45
N CYS A 14 -22.86 -15.16 -4.89
CA CYS A 14 -23.41 -15.23 -3.53
C CYS A 14 -22.40 -14.77 -2.49
N ARG A 15 -21.13 -15.19 -2.59
CA ARG A 15 -20.04 -14.71 -1.74
C ARG A 15 -19.84 -13.20 -1.85
N GLN A 16 -19.95 -12.64 -3.05
CA GLN A 16 -19.87 -11.20 -3.31
C GLN A 16 -21.01 -10.44 -2.61
N VAL A 17 -22.25 -10.91 -2.74
CA VAL A 17 -23.43 -10.28 -2.12
C VAL A 17 -23.36 -10.37 -0.58
N LEU A 18 -23.02 -11.52 -0.03
CA LEU A 18 -22.88 -11.71 1.42
C LEU A 18 -21.70 -10.87 1.95
N GLY A 19 -20.58 -10.82 1.24
CA GLY A 19 -19.46 -9.95 1.56
C GLY A 19 -19.81 -8.46 1.51
N TRP A 20 -20.66 -8.05 0.56
CA TRP A 20 -21.15 -6.67 0.46
C TRP A 20 -22.08 -6.30 1.62
N ALA A 21 -23.03 -7.16 1.97
CA ALA A 21 -23.94 -6.95 3.08
C ALA A 21 -23.22 -6.87 4.44
N SER A 22 -22.24 -7.75 4.65
CA SER A 22 -21.42 -7.75 5.85
C SER A 22 -20.59 -6.46 5.98
N ARG A 23 -19.97 -6.00 4.87
CA ARG A 23 -19.22 -4.75 4.85
C ARG A 23 -20.09 -3.54 5.13
N TRP A 24 -21.28 -3.48 4.52
CA TRP A 24 -22.22 -2.40 4.77
C TRP A 24 -22.62 -2.35 6.24
N LYS A 25 -22.89 -3.48 6.85
CA LYS A 25 -23.26 -3.56 8.27
C LYS A 25 -22.14 -3.05 9.18
N THR A 26 -20.87 -3.37 8.85
CA THR A 26 -19.71 -3.03 9.68
C THR A 26 -19.18 -1.62 9.42
N PHE A 27 -19.08 -1.22 8.15
CA PHE A 27 -18.38 0.02 7.76
C PHE A 27 -19.28 1.07 7.09
N GLY A 28 -20.52 0.71 6.76
CA GLY A 28 -21.45 1.60 6.06
C GLY A 28 -21.82 2.87 6.83
N ARG A 29 -21.70 2.83 8.17
CA ARG A 29 -21.94 3.98 9.05
C ARG A 29 -20.75 4.93 9.16
N VAL A 30 -19.56 4.51 8.74
CA VAL A 30 -18.36 5.35 8.72
C VAL A 30 -18.46 6.30 7.54
N SER A 31 -18.19 7.59 7.74
CA SER A 31 -18.23 8.59 6.66
C SER A 31 -17.27 8.20 5.53
N ALA A 32 -17.75 8.36 4.30
CA ALA A 32 -16.93 8.26 3.10
C ALA A 32 -16.43 9.64 2.60
N ASP A 33 -16.94 10.70 3.19
CA ASP A 33 -16.65 12.10 2.81
C ASP A 33 -15.53 12.65 3.73
N VAL A 34 -14.45 11.86 3.85
CA VAL A 34 -13.25 12.27 4.57
C VAL A 34 -12.23 12.75 3.56
N GLU A 35 -11.60 13.88 3.83
CA GLU A 35 -10.51 14.39 3.01
C GLU A 35 -9.32 13.41 3.00
N ILE A 36 -8.64 13.34 1.86
CA ILE A 36 -7.50 12.45 1.67
C ILE A 36 -6.31 13.20 1.08
N ARG A 37 -5.14 12.72 1.44
CA ARG A 37 -3.87 12.97 0.77
C ARG A 37 -3.48 11.69 0.04
N ILE A 38 -3.30 11.76 -1.27
CA ILE A 38 -2.75 10.66 -2.07
C ILE A 38 -1.25 10.90 -2.21
N VAL A 39 -0.48 9.90 -1.85
CA VAL A 39 0.98 9.90 -1.89
C VAL A 39 1.44 8.83 -2.86
N THR A 40 2.39 9.15 -3.70
CA THR A 40 3.03 8.22 -4.63
C THR A 40 4.49 8.58 -4.83
N GLY A 41 5.28 7.71 -5.43
CA GLY A 41 6.65 7.97 -5.81
C GLY A 41 7.00 7.24 -7.10
N ALA A 42 7.90 7.81 -7.89
CA ALA A 42 8.41 7.20 -9.10
C ALA A 42 9.82 7.68 -9.43
N ASP A 43 10.59 6.79 -10.02
CA ASP A 43 11.82 7.08 -10.74
C ASP A 43 11.55 7.32 -12.23
N SER A 44 12.62 7.53 -12.99
CA SER A 44 12.54 7.78 -14.44
C SER A 44 11.91 6.61 -15.21
N SER A 45 12.09 5.37 -14.78
CA SER A 45 11.57 4.19 -15.46
C SER A 45 10.05 4.02 -15.28
N HIS A 46 9.51 4.50 -14.17
CA HIS A 46 8.08 4.43 -13.84
C HIS A 46 7.31 5.72 -14.17
N PHE A 47 7.92 6.66 -14.91
CA PHE A 47 7.32 7.96 -15.19
C PHE A 47 5.98 7.86 -15.93
N ARG A 48 5.88 7.01 -16.96
CA ARG A 48 4.61 6.82 -17.70
C ARG A 48 3.52 6.21 -16.83
N SER A 49 3.89 5.30 -15.97
CA SER A 49 2.99 4.71 -14.98
C SER A 49 2.49 5.78 -14.01
N LEU A 50 3.35 6.67 -13.53
CA LEU A 50 2.98 7.81 -12.69
C LEU A 50 1.96 8.72 -13.37
N LEU A 51 2.17 9.12 -14.63
CA LEU A 51 1.23 9.98 -15.38
C LEU A 51 -0.17 9.35 -15.46
N GLY A 52 -0.23 8.04 -15.69
CA GLY A 52 -1.50 7.32 -15.75
C GLY A 52 -2.19 7.23 -14.38
N LEU A 53 -1.46 7.06 -13.28
CA LEU A 53 -2.01 7.14 -11.93
C LEU A 53 -2.60 8.53 -11.68
N LEU A 54 -1.82 9.59 -11.91
CA LEU A 54 -2.24 10.97 -11.65
C LEU A 54 -3.45 11.37 -12.49
N SER A 55 -3.52 10.95 -13.75
CA SER A 55 -4.69 11.17 -14.61
C SER A 55 -5.94 10.51 -14.03
N SER A 56 -5.81 9.30 -13.46
CA SER A 56 -6.91 8.61 -12.81
C SER A 56 -7.31 9.29 -11.49
N VAL A 57 -6.35 9.80 -10.73
CA VAL A 57 -6.60 10.59 -9.51
C VAL A 57 -7.34 11.88 -9.83
N GLN A 58 -6.87 12.64 -10.80
CA GLN A 58 -7.52 13.88 -11.23
C GLN A 58 -8.97 13.66 -11.67
N ARG A 59 -9.23 12.53 -12.34
CA ARG A 59 -10.58 12.18 -12.82
C ARG A 59 -11.54 11.79 -11.69
N TYR A 60 -11.09 11.00 -10.73
CA TYR A 60 -11.99 10.36 -9.76
C TYR A 60 -11.89 10.95 -8.34
N GLU A 61 -10.78 11.61 -8.02
CA GLU A 61 -10.52 12.26 -6.73
C GLU A 61 -9.98 13.69 -6.89
N PRO A 62 -10.69 14.56 -7.65
CA PRO A 62 -10.18 15.91 -8.00
C PRO A 62 -9.96 16.82 -6.79
N SER A 63 -10.55 16.51 -5.64
CA SER A 63 -10.35 17.25 -4.39
C SER A 63 -9.27 16.68 -3.47
N ALA A 64 -8.60 15.59 -3.87
CA ALA A 64 -7.52 15.03 -3.09
C ALA A 64 -6.30 15.95 -3.14
N GLU A 65 -5.64 16.10 -1.99
CA GLU A 65 -4.26 16.60 -1.97
C GLU A 65 -3.35 15.51 -2.55
N VAL A 66 -2.46 15.88 -3.47
CA VAL A 66 -1.59 14.91 -4.14
C VAL A 66 -0.14 15.27 -3.90
N VAL A 67 0.61 14.34 -3.34
CA VAL A 67 2.06 14.46 -3.12
C VAL A 67 2.77 13.39 -3.95
N VAL A 68 3.70 13.84 -4.77
CA VAL A 68 4.55 12.97 -5.59
C VAL A 68 5.98 13.06 -5.06
N TRP A 69 6.56 11.92 -4.75
CA TRP A 69 7.97 11.82 -4.38
C TRP A 69 8.79 11.43 -5.61
N ASP A 70 9.68 12.32 -5.97
CA ASP A 70 10.67 12.12 -7.01
C ASP A 70 11.79 11.22 -6.47
N LEU A 71 11.87 10.03 -7.02
CA LEU A 71 12.86 9.02 -6.68
C LEU A 71 13.99 8.93 -7.72
N GLY A 72 14.07 9.90 -8.67
CA GLY A 72 15.06 9.91 -9.73
C GLY A 72 14.47 10.23 -11.11
N LEU A 73 13.51 11.16 -11.16
CA LEU A 73 12.98 11.68 -12.43
C LEU A 73 14.04 12.53 -13.14
N SER A 74 14.07 12.48 -14.47
CA SER A 74 14.89 13.38 -15.24
C SER A 74 14.38 14.82 -15.17
N PRO A 75 15.22 15.85 -15.45
CA PRO A 75 14.76 17.24 -15.47
C PRO A 75 13.60 17.49 -16.45
N SER A 76 13.58 16.82 -17.61
CA SER A 76 12.49 16.91 -18.57
C SER A 76 11.19 16.28 -18.05
N GLN A 77 11.27 15.14 -17.38
CA GLN A 77 10.11 14.48 -16.77
C GLN A 77 9.52 15.31 -15.62
N ARG A 78 10.36 15.96 -14.80
CA ARG A 78 9.89 16.89 -13.76
C ARG A 78 9.15 18.08 -14.37
N ALA A 79 9.68 18.68 -15.45
CA ALA A 79 9.04 19.78 -16.12
C ALA A 79 7.68 19.38 -16.72
N GLU A 80 7.63 18.25 -17.43
CA GLU A 80 6.40 17.69 -18.00
C GLU A 80 5.36 17.39 -16.92
N LEU A 81 5.78 16.80 -15.80
CA LEU A 81 4.91 16.47 -14.67
C LEU A 81 4.23 17.72 -14.10
N LEU A 82 5.00 18.78 -13.84
CA LEU A 82 4.50 20.03 -13.26
C LEU A 82 3.65 20.84 -14.25
N GLU A 83 3.91 20.75 -15.54
CA GLU A 83 3.08 21.33 -16.58
C GLU A 83 1.71 20.66 -16.65
N GLN A 84 1.70 19.32 -16.61
CA GLN A 84 0.48 18.52 -16.77
C GLN A 84 -0.39 18.50 -15.51
N PHE A 85 0.22 18.50 -14.32
CA PHE A 85 -0.46 18.36 -13.02
C PHE A 85 -0.11 19.50 -12.06
N ARG A 86 -0.67 20.69 -12.31
CA ARG A 86 -0.33 21.92 -11.56
C ARG A 86 -0.71 21.91 -10.07
N ALA A 87 -1.59 21.00 -9.64
CA ALA A 87 -2.09 20.94 -8.26
C ALA A 87 -1.35 19.92 -7.40
N ILE A 88 -0.27 19.29 -7.88
CA ILE A 88 0.52 18.35 -7.09
C ILE A 88 1.61 19.07 -6.30
N GLN A 89 2.02 18.44 -5.20
CA GLN A 89 3.24 18.78 -4.49
C GLN A 89 4.33 17.78 -4.93
N LEU A 90 5.38 18.27 -5.57
CA LEU A 90 6.55 17.45 -5.93
C LEU A 90 7.61 17.60 -4.85
N LYS A 91 8.01 16.48 -4.23
CA LYS A 91 9.08 16.40 -3.23
C LYS A 91 10.18 15.49 -3.76
N THR A 92 11.43 15.77 -3.45
CA THR A 92 12.56 14.91 -3.83
C THR A 92 12.99 14.07 -2.63
N PHE A 93 13.14 12.75 -2.83
CA PHE A 93 13.73 11.88 -1.81
C PHE A 93 15.25 11.98 -1.91
N ASN A 94 15.89 12.47 -0.86
CA ASN A 94 17.34 12.60 -0.83
C ASN A 94 17.97 11.32 -0.33
N PHE A 95 18.37 10.44 -1.22
CA PHE A 95 19.00 9.15 -0.91
C PHE A 95 20.33 9.28 -0.16
N ASP A 96 21.05 10.41 -0.29
CA ASP A 96 22.32 10.65 0.41
C ASP A 96 22.19 10.73 1.93
N LEU A 97 20.99 10.91 2.44
CA LEU A 97 20.69 10.92 3.88
C LEU A 97 20.46 9.51 4.45
N TYR A 98 20.47 8.48 3.61
CA TYR A 98 20.12 7.11 3.98
C TYR A 98 21.27 6.13 3.69
N PRO A 99 21.29 4.96 4.33
CA PRO A 99 22.27 3.91 4.04
C PRO A 99 22.26 3.50 2.56
N GLN A 100 23.40 2.99 2.09
CA GLN A 100 23.61 2.64 0.66
C GLN A 100 22.54 1.68 0.10
N TYR A 101 21.98 0.76 0.90
CA TYR A 101 20.94 -0.16 0.42
C TYR A 101 19.61 0.52 0.08
N PHE A 102 19.43 1.81 0.40
CA PHE A 102 18.32 2.62 -0.11
C PHE A 102 18.48 3.03 -1.57
N ASP A 103 19.67 2.90 -2.14
CA ASP A 103 19.94 3.33 -3.53
C ASP A 103 18.99 2.62 -4.50
N ILE A 104 18.06 3.38 -5.07
CA ILE A 104 17.02 2.87 -5.96
C ILE A 104 17.58 2.22 -7.24
N THR A 105 18.81 2.53 -7.61
CA THR A 105 19.48 1.94 -8.77
C THR A 105 19.97 0.51 -8.53
N GLN A 106 20.00 0.07 -7.25
CA GLN A 106 20.38 -1.26 -6.81
C GLN A 106 19.19 -1.93 -6.11
N ASP A 107 18.70 -3.04 -6.65
CA ASP A 107 17.58 -3.81 -6.09
C ASP A 107 16.36 -2.96 -5.69
N SER A 108 16.10 -1.87 -6.44
CA SER A 108 15.05 -0.88 -6.17
C SER A 108 15.15 -0.24 -4.77
N GLY A 109 16.37 -0.15 -4.21
CA GLY A 109 16.61 0.38 -2.86
C GLY A 109 15.93 -0.44 -1.78
N GLU A 110 15.81 -1.75 -1.98
CA GLU A 110 15.10 -2.69 -1.11
C GLU A 110 13.68 -2.21 -0.73
N TYR A 111 13.13 -1.28 -1.51
CA TYR A 111 11.87 -0.55 -1.21
C TYR A 111 11.86 0.13 0.18
N ALA A 112 13.04 0.30 0.80
CA ALA A 112 13.19 0.88 2.14
C ALA A 112 12.76 2.35 2.20
N TRP A 113 12.84 3.07 1.09
CA TRP A 113 12.39 4.46 0.96
C TRP A 113 10.86 4.60 1.15
N LYS A 114 10.07 3.58 0.82
CA LYS A 114 8.59 3.67 0.85
C LYS A 114 8.02 3.85 2.25
N PRO A 115 8.33 3.01 3.26
CA PRO A 115 7.83 3.23 4.62
C PRO A 115 8.30 4.53 5.22
N VAL A 116 9.51 4.99 4.88
CA VAL A 116 10.02 6.29 5.32
C VAL A 116 9.19 7.44 4.76
N ILE A 117 8.90 7.43 3.45
CA ILE A 117 8.03 8.41 2.81
C ILE A 117 6.64 8.43 3.45
N ILE A 118 6.05 7.25 3.67
CA ILE A 118 4.71 7.16 4.26
C ILE A 118 4.71 7.71 5.69
N ASP A 119 5.75 7.45 6.49
CA ASP A 119 5.88 7.98 7.85
C ASP A 119 6.00 9.52 7.85
N LEU A 120 6.82 10.09 6.97
CA LEU A 120 6.95 11.54 6.80
C LEU A 120 5.61 12.20 6.44
N GLU A 121 4.86 11.60 5.52
CA GLU A 121 3.57 12.14 5.09
C GLU A 121 2.48 11.98 6.14
N VAL A 122 2.46 10.87 6.86
CA VAL A 122 1.51 10.63 7.98
C VAL A 122 1.79 11.59 9.12
N SER A 123 3.06 11.81 9.47
CA SER A 123 3.46 12.71 10.55
C SER A 123 3.08 14.18 10.31
N SER A 124 2.95 14.59 9.04
CA SER A 124 2.58 15.96 8.65
C SER A 124 1.10 16.13 8.27
N ALA A 125 0.32 15.05 8.23
CA ALA A 125 -1.05 15.09 7.74
C ALA A 125 -2.08 15.26 8.85
N SER A 126 -3.16 16.00 8.55
CA SER A 126 -4.40 16.05 9.36
C SER A 126 -5.55 15.23 8.76
N ARG A 127 -5.34 14.65 7.58
CA ARG A 127 -6.30 13.88 6.77
C ARG A 127 -5.77 12.49 6.47
N ILE A 128 -6.65 11.58 6.06
CA ILE A 128 -6.23 10.22 5.68
C ILE A 128 -5.15 10.28 4.60
N VAL A 129 -4.05 9.58 4.82
CA VAL A 129 -2.98 9.39 3.85
C VAL A 129 -3.21 8.08 3.11
N ILE A 130 -3.16 8.10 1.78
CA ILE A 130 -3.29 6.91 0.93
C ILE A 130 -2.06 6.82 0.03
N TRP A 131 -1.22 5.82 0.28
CA TRP A 131 -0.14 5.45 -0.63
C TRP A 131 -0.70 4.65 -1.79
N LEU A 132 -0.29 5.00 -3.01
CA LEU A 132 -0.54 4.24 -4.23
C LEU A 132 0.77 4.13 -5.01
N ASP A 133 1.23 2.91 -5.30
CA ASP A 133 2.37 2.71 -6.21
C ASP A 133 2.04 3.33 -7.58
N ALA A 134 3.05 3.82 -8.31
CA ALA A 134 2.87 4.47 -9.60
C ALA A 134 2.12 3.62 -10.64
N GLY A 135 2.28 2.29 -10.58
CA GLY A 135 1.54 1.33 -11.39
C GLY A 135 0.07 1.12 -11.00
N CYS A 136 -0.47 1.87 -10.04
CA CYS A 136 -1.90 1.80 -9.70
C CYS A 136 -2.75 2.67 -10.65
N ARG A 137 -4.02 2.30 -10.79
CA ARG A 137 -5.07 3.12 -11.44
C ARG A 137 -6.32 3.09 -10.58
N ILE A 138 -6.88 4.24 -10.26
CA ILE A 138 -8.21 4.29 -9.64
C ILE A 138 -9.29 4.33 -10.71
N THR A 139 -10.42 3.69 -10.46
CA THR A 139 -11.52 3.53 -11.44
C THR A 139 -12.82 4.17 -11.00
N SER A 140 -12.89 4.66 -9.78
CA SER A 140 -13.96 5.50 -9.23
C SER A 140 -13.51 6.08 -7.88
N ARG A 141 -14.35 6.92 -7.27
CA ARG A 141 -14.07 7.47 -5.92
C ARG A 141 -13.75 6.38 -4.91
N LEU A 142 -12.73 6.60 -4.09
CA LEU A 142 -12.19 5.66 -3.09
C LEU A 142 -13.05 5.60 -1.80
N ARG A 143 -14.37 5.61 -1.91
CA ARG A 143 -15.30 5.70 -0.76
C ARG A 143 -15.11 4.57 0.24
N TRP A 144 -15.00 3.32 -0.24
CA TRP A 144 -14.79 2.17 0.64
C TRP A 144 -13.41 2.15 1.24
N PHE A 145 -12.41 2.57 0.49
CA PHE A 145 -11.04 2.68 0.99
C PHE A 145 -10.96 3.65 2.18
N ARG A 146 -11.57 4.83 2.06
CA ARG A 146 -11.69 5.80 3.16
C ARG A 146 -12.36 5.21 4.39
N ARG A 147 -13.48 4.51 4.20
CA ARG A 147 -14.23 3.88 5.30
C ARG A 147 -13.41 2.84 6.04
N TYR A 148 -12.71 1.97 5.30
CA TYR A 148 -11.84 0.96 5.91
C TYR A 148 -10.69 1.61 6.66
N THR A 149 -10.00 2.56 6.05
CA THR A 149 -8.89 3.27 6.69
C THR A 149 -9.37 3.99 7.96
N LYS A 150 -10.49 4.70 7.90
CA LYS A 150 -11.03 5.40 9.08
C LYS A 150 -11.46 4.47 10.20
N ALA A 151 -12.02 3.32 9.86
CA ALA A 151 -12.51 2.36 10.85
C ALA A 151 -11.40 1.51 11.49
N LEU A 152 -10.30 1.30 10.78
CA LEU A 152 -9.24 0.38 11.17
C LEU A 152 -7.94 1.08 11.57
N GLY A 153 -7.86 2.37 11.26
CA GLY A 153 -6.64 3.15 11.45
C GLY A 153 -5.62 2.95 10.33
N VAL A 154 -5.21 1.73 10.06
CA VAL A 154 -4.41 1.36 8.88
C VAL A 154 -5.18 0.34 8.07
N TYR A 155 -5.15 0.48 6.75
CA TYR A 155 -5.80 -0.45 5.83
C TYR A 155 -4.95 -0.72 4.60
N SER A 156 -4.78 -2.00 4.28
CA SER A 156 -4.23 -2.49 3.01
C SER A 156 -5.00 -3.74 2.59
N PRO A 157 -5.28 -3.95 1.29
CA PRO A 157 -5.92 -5.17 0.82
C PRO A 157 -4.96 -6.37 0.92
N TYR A 158 -5.52 -7.58 0.94
CA TYR A 158 -4.71 -8.79 0.87
C TYR A 158 -3.98 -8.90 -0.48
N SER A 159 -2.79 -9.48 -0.42
CA SER A 159 -1.97 -9.90 -1.56
C SER A 159 -1.90 -11.42 -1.68
N GLY A 160 -1.23 -11.94 -2.69
CA GLY A 160 -0.98 -13.37 -2.89
C GLY A 160 0.06 -13.94 -1.95
N GLY A 161 -0.09 -15.21 -1.59
CA GLY A 161 0.82 -15.94 -0.72
C GLY A 161 0.62 -15.65 0.77
N SER A 162 1.48 -16.26 1.59
CA SER A 162 1.49 -16.15 3.05
C SER A 162 2.76 -15.48 3.54
N LEU A 163 2.82 -15.17 4.85
CA LEU A 163 4.06 -14.70 5.47
C LEU A 163 5.17 -15.73 5.29
N ARG A 164 4.86 -17.03 5.40
CA ARG A 164 5.81 -18.13 5.19
C ARG A 164 6.44 -18.11 3.81
N ASP A 165 5.64 -17.79 2.77
CA ASP A 165 6.10 -17.80 1.38
C ASP A 165 6.97 -16.60 1.04
N TRP A 166 6.69 -15.45 1.67
CA TRP A 166 7.20 -14.16 1.21
C TRP A 166 7.89 -13.31 2.28
N THR A 167 8.23 -13.91 3.44
CA THR A 167 8.97 -13.18 4.47
C THR A 167 10.18 -14.00 4.91
N HIS A 168 11.37 -13.40 4.78
CA HIS A 168 12.61 -14.03 5.19
C HIS A 168 12.57 -14.38 6.70
N PRO A 169 13.09 -15.55 7.12
CA PRO A 169 13.06 -15.99 8.52
C PRO A 169 13.66 -14.98 9.50
N GLU A 170 14.73 -14.29 9.10
CA GLU A 170 15.37 -13.28 9.94
C GLU A 170 14.44 -12.07 10.18
N THR A 171 13.71 -11.61 9.15
CA THR A 171 12.67 -10.57 9.32
C THR A 171 11.57 -11.02 10.29
N LEU A 172 11.10 -12.26 10.19
CA LEU A 172 10.10 -12.82 11.11
C LEU A 172 10.64 -12.83 12.55
N SER A 173 11.91 -13.21 12.73
CA SER A 173 12.57 -13.23 14.03
C SER A 173 12.77 -11.83 14.59
N ASN A 174 13.29 -10.89 13.80
CA ASN A 174 13.51 -9.50 14.22
C ASN A 174 12.22 -8.80 14.67
N LEU A 175 11.12 -9.11 14.01
CA LEU A 175 9.80 -8.57 14.36
C LEU A 175 9.07 -9.39 15.44
N ASN A 176 9.68 -10.46 15.95
CA ASN A 176 9.07 -11.39 16.92
C ASN A 176 7.68 -11.88 16.46
N VAL A 177 7.55 -12.27 15.18
CA VAL A 177 6.28 -12.71 14.61
C VAL A 177 5.93 -14.10 15.16
N PRO A 178 4.75 -14.29 15.79
CA PRO A 178 4.31 -15.61 16.29
C PRO A 178 4.22 -16.63 15.13
N THR A 179 4.67 -17.85 15.37
CA THR A 179 4.70 -18.92 14.34
C THR A 179 3.30 -19.27 13.80
N GLU A 180 2.26 -19.11 14.61
CA GLU A 180 0.86 -19.28 14.20
C GLU A 180 0.38 -18.22 13.19
N PHE A 181 1.19 -17.17 12.91
CA PHE A 181 0.89 -16.18 11.90
C PHE A 181 1.50 -16.52 10.54
N PHE A 182 2.44 -17.45 10.47
CA PHE A 182 3.21 -17.73 9.25
C PHE A 182 2.34 -18.11 8.05
N ASP A 183 1.22 -18.77 8.26
CA ASP A 183 0.29 -19.17 7.20
C ASP A 183 -0.77 -18.10 6.89
N ARG A 184 -0.70 -16.93 7.55
CA ARG A 184 -1.59 -15.81 7.25
C ARG A 184 -1.20 -15.15 5.93
N LYS A 185 -2.20 -14.63 5.23
CA LYS A 185 -2.03 -13.97 3.93
C LYS A 185 -1.20 -12.70 4.03
N MET A 186 -0.41 -12.44 3.01
CA MET A 186 0.25 -11.15 2.83
C MET A 186 -0.77 -10.02 2.63
N PHE A 187 -0.41 -8.82 3.07
CA PHE A 187 -1.06 -7.57 2.67
C PHE A 187 -0.32 -6.91 1.51
N CYS A 188 -0.99 -6.02 0.79
CA CYS A 188 -0.43 -5.35 -0.38
C CYS A 188 0.41 -4.14 0.03
N GLY A 189 1.69 -4.10 -0.36
CA GLY A 189 2.55 -2.93 -0.13
C GLY A 189 2.27 -1.75 -1.07
N GLY A 190 1.62 -2.02 -2.21
CA GLY A 190 1.35 -0.99 -3.25
C GLY A 190 0.11 -0.12 -3.01
N VAL A 191 -0.71 -0.47 -2.01
CA VAL A 191 -1.92 0.29 -1.65
C VAL A 191 -2.10 0.28 -0.15
N VAL A 192 -1.84 1.41 0.50
CA VAL A 192 -1.88 1.53 1.97
C VAL A 192 -2.60 2.81 2.37
N GLY A 193 -3.62 2.68 3.22
CA GLY A 193 -4.32 3.83 3.81
C GLY A 193 -4.00 3.94 5.29
N VAL A 194 -3.79 5.17 5.76
CA VAL A 194 -3.45 5.47 7.16
C VAL A 194 -4.29 6.62 7.67
N ASP A 195 -4.92 6.44 8.81
CA ASP A 195 -5.57 7.52 9.55
C ASP A 195 -4.56 8.14 10.54
N PRO A 196 -4.04 9.34 10.28
CA PRO A 196 -3.05 9.97 11.14
C PRO A 196 -3.63 10.42 12.49
N THR A 197 -4.95 10.41 12.65
CA THR A 197 -5.59 10.76 13.94
C THR A 197 -5.60 9.58 14.93
N SER A 198 -5.23 8.38 14.48
CA SER A 198 -5.08 7.18 15.31
C SER A 198 -3.63 7.05 15.78
N ALA A 199 -3.38 7.20 17.06
CA ALA A 199 -2.04 7.02 17.65
C ALA A 199 -1.47 5.63 17.36
N GLN A 200 -2.31 4.58 17.35
CA GLN A 200 -1.92 3.22 17.02
C GLN A 200 -1.46 3.10 15.55
N SER A 201 -2.13 3.79 14.63
CA SER A 201 -1.75 3.81 13.21
C SER A 201 -0.41 4.51 13.02
N VAL A 202 -0.22 5.67 13.63
CA VAL A 202 1.04 6.41 13.58
C VAL A 202 2.19 5.57 14.15
N ALA A 203 1.98 4.90 15.29
CA ALA A 203 2.99 4.01 15.88
C ALA A 203 3.36 2.84 14.97
N LEU A 204 2.36 2.20 14.30
CA LEU A 204 2.62 1.12 13.34
C LEU A 204 3.46 1.61 12.15
N ILE A 205 3.11 2.76 11.57
CA ILE A 205 3.82 3.31 10.41
C ILE A 205 5.25 3.70 10.80
N ARG A 206 5.43 4.28 12.00
CA ARG A 206 6.77 4.56 12.52
C ARG A 206 7.60 3.30 12.69
N GLN A 207 7.04 2.23 13.26
CA GLN A 207 7.73 0.95 13.40
C GLN A 207 8.10 0.34 12.02
N TRP A 208 7.24 0.53 11.01
CA TRP A 208 7.56 0.14 9.64
C TRP A 208 8.73 0.94 9.07
N SER A 209 8.75 2.25 9.28
CA SER A 209 9.85 3.14 8.91
C SER A 209 11.15 2.80 9.66
N GLU A 210 11.08 2.54 10.96
CA GLU A 210 12.24 2.11 11.77
C GLU A 210 12.83 0.78 11.25
N CYS A 211 11.99 -0.19 10.88
CA CYS A 211 12.45 -1.43 10.26
C CYS A 211 13.18 -1.16 8.94
N ALA A 212 12.75 -0.18 8.15
CA ALA A 212 13.43 0.19 6.91
C ALA A 212 14.87 0.69 7.13
N HIS A 213 15.19 1.24 8.30
CA HIS A 213 16.55 1.65 8.67
C HIS A 213 17.45 0.50 9.17
N SER A 214 16.92 -0.74 9.27
CA SER A 214 17.66 -1.93 9.70
C SER A 214 17.74 -2.94 8.56
N PRO A 215 18.92 -3.17 7.97
CA PRO A 215 19.07 -4.19 6.92
C PRO A 215 18.56 -5.57 7.35
N ALA A 216 18.87 -5.99 8.58
CA ALA A 216 18.40 -7.25 9.12
C ALA A 216 16.86 -7.37 9.24
N CYS A 217 16.15 -6.25 9.20
CA CYS A 217 14.69 -6.21 9.23
C CYS A 217 14.06 -6.14 7.84
N ILE A 218 14.54 -5.22 6.96
CA ILE A 218 13.93 -4.96 5.65
C ILE A 218 14.54 -5.80 4.53
N ALA A 219 15.84 -6.10 4.60
CA ALA A 219 16.62 -6.78 3.56
C ALA A 219 17.71 -7.63 4.18
N PRO A 220 17.37 -8.67 5.00
CA PRO A 220 18.37 -9.51 5.66
C PRO A 220 19.23 -10.24 4.64
N PRO A 221 20.48 -10.62 5.03
CA PRO A 221 21.38 -11.34 4.15
C PRO A 221 20.75 -12.61 3.56
N GLY A 222 20.83 -12.77 2.22
CA GLY A 222 20.22 -13.88 1.51
C GLY A 222 18.74 -13.66 1.13
N SER A 223 18.15 -12.55 1.55
CA SER A 223 16.81 -12.17 1.05
C SER A 223 16.90 -11.70 -0.41
N ASN A 224 15.86 -12.01 -1.15
CA ASN A 224 15.65 -11.54 -2.53
C ASN A 224 14.19 -11.71 -2.91
N ARG A 225 13.80 -11.23 -4.09
CA ARG A 225 12.40 -11.24 -4.53
C ARG A 225 11.76 -12.63 -4.71
N SER A 226 12.53 -13.71 -4.61
CA SER A 226 11.99 -15.08 -4.63
C SER A 226 11.58 -15.61 -3.25
N ASN A 227 12.07 -14.99 -2.17
CA ASN A 227 11.82 -15.44 -0.80
C ASN A 227 11.40 -14.31 0.17
N HIS A 228 11.44 -13.05 -0.30
CA HIS A 228 11.12 -11.88 0.52
C HIS A 228 10.50 -10.76 -0.32
N ARG A 229 9.60 -10.00 0.27
CA ARG A 229 8.91 -8.86 -0.36
C ARG A 229 9.16 -7.55 0.38
N GLN A 230 10.34 -7.42 0.95
CA GLN A 230 10.87 -6.22 1.61
C GLN A 230 9.81 -5.45 2.43
N ASP A 231 9.48 -4.23 2.02
CA ASP A 231 8.48 -3.33 2.63
C ASP A 231 7.13 -4.02 2.87
N GLN A 232 6.67 -4.79 1.90
CA GLN A 232 5.38 -5.51 1.98
C GLN A 232 5.42 -6.62 3.04
N SER A 233 6.54 -7.33 3.19
CA SER A 233 6.72 -8.38 4.21
C SER A 233 6.63 -7.78 5.60
N VAL A 234 7.37 -6.71 5.86
CA VAL A 234 7.36 -6.00 7.14
C VAL A 234 5.96 -5.46 7.46
N LEU A 235 5.33 -4.76 6.52
CA LEU A 235 3.96 -4.25 6.70
C LEU A 235 2.99 -5.39 7.04
N SER A 236 3.09 -6.53 6.36
CA SER A 236 2.20 -7.67 6.58
C SER A 236 2.37 -8.25 7.99
N CYS A 237 3.59 -8.38 8.48
CA CYS A 237 3.87 -8.81 9.84
C CYS A 237 3.23 -7.86 10.87
N LEU A 238 3.49 -6.57 10.74
CA LEU A 238 2.99 -5.54 11.65
C LEU A 238 1.46 -5.48 11.69
N LEU A 239 0.81 -5.56 10.53
CA LEU A 239 -0.65 -5.57 10.44
C LEU A 239 -1.26 -6.80 11.12
N HIS A 240 -0.65 -7.98 10.99
CA HIS A 240 -1.12 -9.18 11.69
C HIS A 240 -0.90 -9.11 13.19
N GLN A 241 0.21 -8.54 13.66
CA GLN A 241 0.46 -8.33 15.09
C GLN A 241 -0.55 -7.36 15.72
N GLN A 242 -1.08 -6.42 14.94
CA GLN A 242 -2.17 -5.54 15.36
C GLN A 242 -3.58 -6.18 15.22
N GLY A 243 -3.65 -7.47 14.92
CA GLY A 243 -4.90 -8.21 14.82
C GLY A 243 -5.68 -7.99 13.52
N MET A 244 -5.11 -7.29 12.52
CA MET A 244 -5.76 -7.13 11.24
C MET A 244 -5.91 -8.49 10.54
N GLY A 245 -7.11 -8.78 10.04
CA GLY A 245 -7.41 -10.04 9.38
C GLY A 245 -7.75 -11.22 10.31
N ALA A 246 -7.60 -11.08 11.64
CA ALA A 246 -7.86 -12.16 12.59
C ALA A 246 -9.32 -12.61 12.63
N ASP A 247 -10.26 -11.70 12.40
CA ASP A 247 -11.71 -11.95 12.56
C ASP A 247 -12.43 -12.35 11.27
N GLY A 248 -11.70 -12.62 10.20
CA GLY A 248 -12.26 -13.02 8.91
C GLY A 248 -13.09 -11.97 8.19
N ARG A 249 -13.22 -10.75 8.74
CA ARG A 249 -13.95 -9.62 8.12
C ARG A 249 -13.33 -9.18 6.80
N PHE A 250 -12.07 -9.53 6.58
CA PHE A 250 -11.28 -9.18 5.38
C PHE A 250 -11.18 -10.30 4.35
N ARG A 251 -12.01 -11.34 4.47
CA ARG A 251 -12.05 -12.41 3.47
C ARG A 251 -12.31 -11.81 2.09
N ASP A 252 -11.29 -11.76 1.27
CA ASP A 252 -11.38 -11.45 -0.16
C ASP A 252 -11.69 -9.98 -0.53
N LEU A 253 -10.80 -9.07 -0.13
CA LEU A 253 -10.87 -7.65 -0.51
C LEU A 253 -10.29 -7.38 -1.92
N ARG A 254 -9.80 -8.40 -2.62
CA ARG A 254 -9.17 -8.25 -3.94
C ARG A 254 -10.07 -7.63 -5.00
N CYS A 255 -11.39 -7.78 -4.91
CA CYS A 255 -12.26 -7.54 -6.04
C CYS A 255 -13.37 -6.52 -5.80
N ASN A 256 -13.70 -6.16 -4.57
CA ASN A 256 -15.02 -5.56 -4.35
C ASN A 256 -14.99 -4.23 -3.60
N GLY A 257 -14.92 -3.16 -4.37
CA GLY A 257 -15.22 -1.82 -3.87
C GLY A 257 -14.00 -0.93 -3.64
N LEU A 258 -12.76 -1.44 -3.68
CA LEU A 258 -11.56 -0.60 -3.55
C LEU A 258 -11.38 0.33 -4.74
N ARG A 259 -11.78 -0.13 -5.92
CA ARG A 259 -11.69 0.64 -7.16
C ARG A 259 -10.27 1.07 -7.52
N VAL A 260 -9.29 0.25 -7.12
CA VAL A 260 -7.89 0.39 -7.49
C VAL A 260 -7.47 -0.83 -8.29
N LEU A 261 -6.93 -0.61 -9.47
CA LEU A 261 -6.24 -1.63 -10.27
C LEU A 261 -4.76 -1.55 -9.93
N LEU A 262 -4.15 -2.70 -9.69
CA LEU A 262 -2.72 -2.86 -9.41
C LEU A 262 -1.98 -3.29 -10.68
N HIS A 263 -0.67 -3.07 -10.72
CA HIS A 263 0.21 -3.57 -11.79
C HIS A 263 -0.25 -3.16 -13.19
N GLN A 264 -0.62 -1.89 -13.34
CA GLN A 264 -0.93 -1.26 -14.63
C GLN A 264 0.30 -0.49 -15.13
N ASP A 265 1.49 -1.05 -14.90
CA ASP A 265 2.75 -0.46 -15.32
C ASP A 265 2.80 -0.37 -16.84
N ILE A 266 3.36 0.73 -17.33
CA ILE A 266 3.57 1.04 -18.74
C ILE A 266 5.06 1.26 -18.89
N ASP A 267 5.73 0.37 -19.61
CA ASP A 267 7.15 0.45 -19.92
C ASP A 267 7.46 1.54 -20.96
#